data_38031f8a5674b77775f57344aa0b4b9c
#
_entry.id   38031f8a5674b77775f57344aa0b4b9c
#
_cell.length_a   1.000
_cell.length_b   1.000
_cell.length_c   1.000
_cell.angle_alpha   90.00
_cell.angle_beta   90.00
_cell.angle_gamma   90.00
#
_symmetry.space_group_name_H-M   'P 1'
#
loop_
_entity.id
_entity.type
_entity.pdbx_description
1 polymer ?
#
loop_
_entity_poly.entity_id
_entity_poly.type
_entity_poly.pdbx_seq_one_letter_code
_entity_poly.pdbx_strand_id
1 'polypeptide(L)'
;MTLPIIHDCDPGNDDALAILVAAGHAGLDLRAVTTGAGHLAFDRTARNGAIAVARTGRRDIPVASGAEGPLVRERLVAGVLDFDSALDPERPDLDAVSLDARHSSELIAEVVAAGEAATIVTTGPLTNLAMALQRRPDIAGRIARVVTLGGAWGLGNKTAAAEWNILCDPEAAAIVFGAGIPVTLIPVDGAAGAGITPSLIAGAEALGGPVGAFAAELLRSLVTTFRPGLFGPSHMPLNDPVAPLVAADPTLARIVPARVDVELAGRFTYGRTVIDFAGKSGLPANAEVVIGLDEARVHRALLDAIARLVK
;
A
#
# COMPACT_ATOMS: atom_id res chain seq x y z
N MET A 1 7.56 -10.87 -19.60
CA MET A 1 6.23 -10.24 -19.55
C MET A 1 6.17 -9.41 -18.29
N THR A 2 5.56 -8.23 -18.33
CA THR A 2 5.31 -7.38 -17.17
C THR A 2 4.05 -7.84 -16.45
N LEU A 3 4.03 -7.73 -15.12
CA LEU A 3 2.88 -8.07 -14.28
C LEU A 3 1.87 -6.91 -14.31
N PRO A 4 0.65 -7.08 -14.82
CA PRO A 4 -0.36 -6.04 -14.75
C PRO A 4 -0.81 -5.84 -13.30
N ILE A 5 -0.76 -4.60 -12.81
CA ILE A 5 -1.16 -4.25 -11.45
C ILE A 5 -2.14 -3.09 -11.42
N ILE A 6 -3.02 -3.11 -10.42
CA ILE A 6 -3.75 -1.94 -9.93
C ILE A 6 -3.18 -1.62 -8.55
N HIS A 7 -2.89 -0.34 -8.28
CA HIS A 7 -2.41 0.09 -6.97
C HIS A 7 -3.53 0.84 -6.24
N ASP A 8 -4.07 0.22 -5.18
CA ASP A 8 -5.12 0.78 -4.31
C ASP A 8 -4.49 1.28 -3.00
N CYS A 9 -4.65 2.56 -2.69
CA CYS A 9 -3.85 3.24 -1.67
C CYS A 9 -4.61 4.38 -0.98
N ASP A 10 -4.05 4.93 0.11
CA ASP A 10 -4.54 6.15 0.77
C ASP A 10 -3.46 7.26 0.79
N PRO A 11 -3.07 7.79 -0.39
CA PRO A 11 -1.80 8.45 -0.62
C PRO A 11 -1.37 9.51 0.39
N GLY A 12 -0.36 9.11 1.18
CA GLY A 12 0.58 9.95 1.89
C GLY A 12 1.96 9.90 1.22
N ASN A 13 3.01 10.19 1.98
CA ASN A 13 4.39 10.22 1.47
C ASN A 13 4.89 8.84 1.06
N ASP A 14 4.58 7.80 1.82
CA ASP A 14 4.97 6.42 1.56
C ASP A 14 4.21 5.82 0.37
N ASP A 15 2.89 6.05 0.29
CA ASP A 15 2.12 5.67 -0.89
C ASP A 15 2.58 6.38 -2.16
N ALA A 16 2.89 7.69 -2.08
CA ALA A 16 3.40 8.43 -3.24
C ALA A 16 4.72 7.81 -3.73
N LEU A 17 5.59 7.41 -2.82
CA LEU A 17 6.82 6.69 -3.15
C LEU A 17 6.52 5.30 -3.75
N ALA A 18 5.50 4.59 -3.23
CA ALA A 18 5.05 3.31 -3.77
C ALA A 18 4.48 3.44 -5.19
N ILE A 19 3.77 4.53 -5.49
CA ILE A 19 3.29 4.85 -6.85
C ILE A 19 4.47 5.08 -7.80
N LEU A 20 5.51 5.82 -7.38
CA LEU A 20 6.74 5.97 -8.20
C LEU A 20 7.38 4.60 -8.48
N VAL A 21 7.50 3.75 -7.47
CA VAL A 21 8.03 2.39 -7.62
C VAL A 21 7.18 1.56 -8.57
N ALA A 22 5.87 1.56 -8.40
CA ALA A 22 4.94 0.80 -9.22
C ALA A 22 5.01 1.20 -10.70
N ALA A 23 5.12 2.51 -10.97
CA ALA A 23 5.20 3.05 -12.33
C ALA A 23 6.58 2.86 -12.99
N GLY A 24 7.66 2.87 -12.20
CA GLY A 24 9.04 2.78 -12.72
C GLY A 24 9.60 1.38 -12.76
N HIS A 25 9.04 0.41 -12.03
CA HIS A 25 9.61 -0.94 -11.96
C HIS A 25 9.42 -1.71 -13.28
N ALA A 26 10.53 -2.23 -13.82
CA ALA A 26 10.54 -2.89 -15.15
C ALA A 26 9.64 -4.12 -15.25
N GLY A 27 9.39 -4.80 -14.14
CA GLY A 27 8.56 -6.02 -14.09
C GLY A 27 7.07 -5.73 -13.90
N LEU A 28 6.68 -4.46 -13.71
CA LEU A 28 5.29 -4.06 -13.45
C LEU A 28 4.69 -3.28 -14.61
N ASP A 29 3.40 -3.43 -14.80
CA ASP A 29 2.58 -2.64 -15.72
C ASP A 29 1.42 -2.03 -14.92
N LEU A 30 1.63 -0.80 -14.44
CA LEU A 30 0.65 -0.07 -13.63
C LEU A 30 -0.51 0.39 -14.51
N ARG A 31 -1.68 -0.25 -14.35
CA ARG A 31 -2.89 -0.04 -15.13
C ARG A 31 -3.81 1.03 -14.54
N ALA A 32 -3.81 1.20 -13.23
CA ALA A 32 -4.60 2.20 -12.54
C ALA A 32 -4.03 2.47 -11.14
N VAL A 33 -4.27 3.67 -10.63
CA VAL A 33 -4.15 4.03 -9.22
C VAL A 33 -5.55 4.31 -8.71
N THR A 34 -5.95 3.63 -7.64
CA THR A 34 -7.23 3.84 -6.98
C THR A 34 -6.96 4.33 -5.55
N THR A 35 -7.74 5.29 -5.09
CA THR A 35 -7.50 5.91 -3.78
C THR A 35 -8.74 5.85 -2.91
N GLY A 36 -8.56 5.84 -1.60
CA GLY A 36 -9.64 5.89 -0.63
C GLY A 36 -9.24 6.70 0.60
N ALA A 37 -10.19 6.97 1.48
CA ALA A 37 -9.89 7.54 2.77
C ALA A 37 -9.11 6.54 3.63
N GLY A 38 -8.06 7.03 4.25
CA GLY A 38 -7.28 6.32 5.26
C GLY A 38 -6.82 7.31 6.32
N HIS A 39 -5.53 7.54 6.45
CA HIS A 39 -5.01 8.54 7.39
C HIS A 39 -5.36 9.98 6.98
N LEU A 40 -5.57 10.24 5.68
CA LEU A 40 -6.10 11.50 5.15
C LEU A 40 -7.54 11.34 4.66
N ALA A 41 -8.23 12.45 4.42
CA ALA A 41 -9.54 12.46 3.80
C ALA A 41 -9.44 12.05 2.32
N PHE A 42 -10.51 11.46 1.76
CA PHE A 42 -10.51 10.86 0.42
C PHE A 42 -10.18 11.86 -0.71
N ASP A 43 -10.55 13.12 -0.58
CA ASP A 43 -10.23 14.19 -1.51
C ASP A 43 -8.73 14.52 -1.51
N ARG A 44 -8.09 14.51 -0.34
CA ARG A 44 -6.65 14.71 -0.20
C ARG A 44 -5.85 13.52 -0.72
N THR A 45 -6.28 12.30 -0.40
CA THR A 45 -5.62 11.09 -0.92
C THR A 45 -5.71 11.02 -2.43
N ALA A 46 -6.87 11.33 -3.02
CA ALA A 46 -7.05 11.37 -4.46
C ALA A 46 -6.14 12.42 -5.13
N ARG A 47 -6.06 13.63 -4.56
CA ARG A 47 -5.15 14.68 -5.03
C ARG A 47 -3.69 14.22 -4.96
N ASN A 48 -3.27 13.65 -3.84
CA ASN A 48 -1.90 13.17 -3.63
C ASN A 48 -1.53 12.05 -4.62
N GLY A 49 -2.45 11.11 -4.86
CA GLY A 49 -2.28 10.09 -5.89
C GLY A 49 -2.12 10.67 -7.30
N ALA A 50 -2.94 11.69 -7.63
CA ALA A 50 -2.84 12.39 -8.90
C ALA A 50 -1.52 13.15 -9.08
N ILE A 51 -0.98 13.74 -8.01
CA ILE A 51 0.36 14.36 -7.99
C ILE A 51 1.43 13.30 -8.20
N ALA A 52 1.38 12.20 -7.44
CA ALA A 52 2.38 11.13 -7.54
C ALA A 52 2.43 10.55 -8.97
N VAL A 53 1.27 10.29 -9.59
CA VAL A 53 1.19 9.84 -10.98
C VAL A 53 1.76 10.89 -11.94
N ALA A 54 1.43 12.18 -11.77
CA ALA A 54 1.99 13.24 -12.60
C ALA A 54 3.53 13.27 -12.53
N ARG A 55 4.10 13.05 -11.34
CA ARG A 55 5.57 12.99 -11.13
C ARG A 55 6.23 11.81 -11.84
N THR A 56 5.52 10.72 -12.10
CA THR A 56 6.07 9.60 -12.89
C THR A 56 6.25 9.93 -14.37
N GLY A 57 5.61 10.98 -14.86
CA GLY A 57 5.49 11.30 -16.30
C GLY A 57 4.48 10.44 -17.03
N ARG A 58 3.87 9.44 -16.39
CA ARG A 58 2.87 8.50 -16.94
C ARG A 58 1.46 9.04 -16.77
N ARG A 59 1.14 10.12 -17.49
CA ARG A 59 -0.18 10.76 -17.43
C ARG A 59 -1.32 9.95 -18.07
N ASP A 60 -0.99 8.85 -18.68
CA ASP A 60 -1.89 7.84 -19.23
C ASP A 60 -2.53 6.94 -18.16
N ILE A 61 -1.95 6.88 -16.95
CA ILE A 61 -2.46 6.06 -15.85
C ILE A 61 -3.68 6.75 -15.23
N PRO A 62 -4.87 6.12 -15.25
CA PRO A 62 -6.05 6.68 -14.59
C PRO A 62 -5.89 6.67 -13.07
N VAL A 63 -6.31 7.76 -12.42
CA VAL A 63 -6.38 7.90 -10.98
C VAL A 63 -7.82 8.13 -10.58
N ALA A 64 -8.39 7.23 -9.79
CA ALA A 64 -9.78 7.35 -9.33
C ALA A 64 -9.86 7.63 -7.82
N SER A 65 -10.83 8.45 -7.44
CA SER A 65 -11.22 8.64 -6.04
C SER A 65 -12.23 7.56 -5.63
N GLY A 66 -12.16 7.08 -4.39
CA GLY A 66 -12.99 5.99 -3.90
C GLY A 66 -13.66 6.26 -2.56
N ALA A 67 -13.65 5.24 -1.69
CA ALA A 67 -14.40 5.26 -0.45
C ALA A 67 -14.03 6.45 0.46
N GLU A 68 -15.03 7.14 0.95
CA GLU A 68 -14.89 8.26 1.90
C GLU A 68 -14.66 7.80 3.34
N GLY A 69 -14.84 6.51 3.60
CA GLY A 69 -14.68 5.87 4.89
C GLY A 69 -14.93 4.37 4.84
N PRO A 70 -14.88 3.68 5.98
CA PRO A 70 -15.04 2.24 6.07
C PRO A 70 -16.47 1.77 5.76
N LEU A 71 -16.64 0.47 5.51
CA LEU A 71 -17.92 -0.14 5.11
C LEU A 71 -19.00 -0.01 6.20
N VAL A 72 -18.64 -0.08 7.46
CA VAL A 72 -19.60 -0.26 8.55
C VAL A 72 -19.50 0.82 9.63
N ARG A 73 -18.29 1.25 9.98
CA ARG A 73 -18.04 2.12 11.14
C ARG A 73 -17.76 3.55 10.75
N GLU A 74 -17.73 4.45 11.74
CA GLU A 74 -17.25 5.80 11.52
C GLU A 74 -15.76 5.80 11.17
N ARG A 75 -15.37 6.70 10.28
CA ARG A 75 -13.98 6.85 9.86
C ARG A 75 -13.10 7.25 11.05
N LEU A 76 -12.01 6.53 11.22
CA LEU A 76 -10.94 6.94 12.13
C LEU A 76 -10.16 8.11 11.52
N VAL A 77 -9.80 9.07 12.37
CA VAL A 77 -8.96 10.21 11.97
C VAL A 77 -7.57 10.02 12.56
N ALA A 78 -6.55 10.22 11.73
CA ALA A 78 -5.15 10.03 12.14
C ALA A 78 -4.64 11.12 13.12
N GLY A 79 -5.35 12.21 13.25
CA GLY A 79 -4.95 13.34 14.10
C GLY A 79 -3.86 14.18 13.47
N VAL A 80 -2.75 14.38 14.18
CA VAL A 80 -1.62 15.22 13.71
C VAL A 80 -0.90 14.71 12.46
N LEU A 81 -1.20 13.50 11.98
CA LEU A 81 -0.65 12.97 10.73
C LEU A 81 -1.32 13.55 9.47
N ASP A 82 -2.25 14.48 9.62
CA ASP A 82 -2.84 15.23 8.50
C ASP A 82 -1.83 16.17 7.78
N PHE A 83 -0.59 16.24 8.26
CA PHE A 83 0.48 17.03 7.66
C PHE A 83 1.43 16.15 6.87
N ASP A 84 1.40 16.33 5.55
CA ASP A 84 2.36 15.74 4.65
C ASP A 84 3.10 16.83 3.88
N SER A 85 4.26 17.23 4.42
CA SER A 85 5.02 18.40 3.93
C SER A 85 5.49 18.25 2.48
N ALA A 86 5.74 17.02 2.02
CA ALA A 86 6.19 16.76 0.65
C ALA A 86 5.06 16.90 -0.38
N LEU A 87 3.81 16.72 0.07
CA LEU A 87 2.59 16.80 -0.73
C LEU A 87 1.71 18.01 -0.35
N ASP A 88 2.33 19.03 0.25
CA ASP A 88 1.63 20.23 0.70
C ASP A 88 0.77 20.83 -0.44
N PRO A 89 -0.55 21.02 -0.20
CA PRO A 89 -1.45 21.55 -1.20
C PRO A 89 -1.12 22.99 -1.65
N GLU A 90 -0.38 23.75 -0.87
CA GLU A 90 -0.01 25.12 -1.20
C GLU A 90 1.25 25.21 -2.09
N ARG A 91 1.89 24.10 -2.39
CA ARG A 91 3.07 24.10 -3.28
C ARG A 91 2.67 24.33 -4.75
N PRO A 92 3.12 25.42 -5.38
CA PRO A 92 2.76 25.77 -6.75
C PRO A 92 3.44 24.88 -7.81
N ASP A 93 4.49 24.15 -7.42
CA ASP A 93 5.24 23.23 -8.29
C ASP A 93 4.61 21.83 -8.38
N LEU A 94 3.60 21.54 -7.55
CA LEU A 94 2.90 20.25 -7.58
C LEU A 94 1.79 20.25 -8.62
N ASP A 95 2.11 19.67 -9.77
CA ASP A 95 1.15 19.36 -10.84
C ASP A 95 0.46 18.01 -10.57
N ALA A 96 -0.78 17.86 -11.00
CA ALA A 96 -1.57 16.66 -10.84
C ALA A 96 -2.21 16.24 -12.16
N VAL A 97 -2.45 14.93 -12.34
CA VAL A 97 -3.32 14.44 -13.42
C VAL A 97 -4.80 14.69 -13.08
N SER A 98 -5.65 14.74 -14.09
CA SER A 98 -7.10 14.77 -13.85
C SER A 98 -7.57 13.45 -13.27
N LEU A 99 -8.48 13.51 -12.31
CA LEU A 99 -9.09 12.31 -11.76
C LEU A 99 -10.03 11.67 -12.78
N ASP A 100 -10.05 10.34 -12.80
CA ASP A 100 -11.04 9.55 -13.51
C ASP A 100 -12.43 9.75 -12.86
N ALA A 101 -13.46 9.80 -13.66
CA ALA A 101 -14.83 10.05 -13.18
C ALA A 101 -15.43 8.83 -12.45
N ARG A 102 -14.86 7.63 -12.64
CA ARG A 102 -15.32 6.40 -11.99
C ARG A 102 -14.92 6.39 -10.53
N HIS A 103 -15.74 5.78 -9.70
CA HIS A 103 -15.33 5.44 -8.32
C HIS A 103 -14.24 4.35 -8.34
N SER A 104 -13.29 4.38 -7.39
CA SER A 104 -12.18 3.43 -7.32
C SER A 104 -12.63 1.96 -7.41
N SER A 105 -13.70 1.58 -6.73
CA SER A 105 -14.23 0.21 -6.80
C SER A 105 -14.77 -0.17 -8.19
N GLU A 106 -15.26 0.79 -8.95
CA GLU A 106 -15.72 0.58 -10.33
C GLU A 106 -14.53 0.43 -11.27
N LEU A 107 -13.52 1.32 -11.13
CA LEU A 107 -12.29 1.24 -11.91
C LEU A 107 -11.57 -0.10 -11.69
N ILE A 108 -11.44 -0.56 -10.42
CA ILE A 108 -10.90 -1.89 -10.10
C ILE A 108 -11.66 -2.98 -10.84
N ALA A 109 -12.99 -2.98 -10.71
CA ALA A 109 -13.83 -4.02 -11.32
C ALA A 109 -13.73 -4.04 -12.85
N GLU A 110 -13.71 -2.87 -13.49
CA GLU A 110 -13.61 -2.76 -14.95
C GLU A 110 -12.24 -3.17 -15.47
N VAL A 111 -11.15 -2.72 -14.85
CA VAL A 111 -9.78 -3.10 -15.26
C VAL A 111 -9.58 -4.61 -15.12
N VAL A 112 -10.04 -5.21 -14.02
CA VAL A 112 -9.97 -6.67 -13.82
C VAL A 112 -10.84 -7.41 -14.84
N ALA A 113 -12.04 -6.89 -15.14
CA ALA A 113 -12.95 -7.55 -16.09
C ALA A 113 -12.47 -7.46 -17.53
N ALA A 114 -11.80 -6.38 -17.93
CA ALA A 114 -11.42 -6.10 -19.33
C ALA A 114 -10.11 -6.76 -19.76
N GLY A 115 -9.22 -7.10 -18.82
CA GLY A 115 -7.84 -7.51 -19.12
C GLY A 115 -7.50 -8.95 -18.77
N GLU A 116 -6.19 -9.23 -18.82
CA GLU A 116 -5.59 -10.41 -18.23
C GLU A 116 -5.71 -10.34 -16.70
N ALA A 117 -5.52 -11.49 -16.04
CA ALA A 117 -5.57 -11.56 -14.58
C ALA A 117 -4.59 -10.55 -13.94
N ALA A 118 -5.13 -9.55 -13.24
CA ALA A 118 -4.34 -8.49 -12.62
C ALA A 118 -4.01 -8.81 -11.16
N THR A 119 -2.86 -8.35 -10.70
CA THR A 119 -2.53 -8.31 -9.28
C THR A 119 -3.01 -6.98 -8.70
N ILE A 120 -3.71 -7.03 -7.58
CA ILE A 120 -4.08 -5.84 -6.83
C ILE A 120 -3.01 -5.63 -5.76
N VAL A 121 -2.32 -4.50 -5.81
CA VAL A 121 -1.37 -4.08 -4.78
C VAL A 121 -2.09 -3.07 -3.89
N THR A 122 -2.17 -3.32 -2.58
CA THR A 122 -2.84 -2.38 -1.68
C THR A 122 -1.88 -1.89 -0.60
N THR A 123 -1.87 -0.60 -0.37
CA THR A 123 -1.09 0.08 0.67
C THR A 123 -1.95 0.92 1.61
N GLY A 124 -3.27 0.96 1.36
CA GLY A 124 -4.30 1.55 2.20
C GLY A 124 -5.34 0.55 2.71
N PRO A 125 -6.42 1.04 3.33
CA PRO A 125 -7.55 0.22 3.76
C PRO A 125 -8.18 -0.52 2.58
N LEU A 126 -8.59 -1.77 2.81
CA LEU A 126 -9.09 -2.67 1.75
C LEU A 126 -10.53 -2.36 1.28
N THR A 127 -11.06 -1.18 1.63
CA THR A 127 -12.45 -0.79 1.41
C THR A 127 -12.85 -0.81 -0.05
N ASN A 128 -12.04 -0.20 -0.94
CA ASN A 128 -12.36 -0.14 -2.37
C ASN A 128 -12.40 -1.53 -3.01
N LEU A 129 -11.44 -2.39 -2.68
CA LEU A 129 -11.39 -3.76 -3.18
C LEU A 129 -12.58 -4.58 -2.65
N ALA A 130 -12.92 -4.45 -1.37
CA ALA A 130 -14.08 -5.12 -0.79
C ALA A 130 -15.39 -4.66 -1.46
N MET A 131 -15.55 -3.35 -1.71
CA MET A 131 -16.70 -2.81 -2.46
C MET A 131 -16.75 -3.35 -3.90
N ALA A 132 -15.61 -3.44 -4.58
CA ALA A 132 -15.53 -4.02 -5.92
C ALA A 132 -16.00 -5.47 -5.94
N LEU A 133 -15.51 -6.28 -4.97
CA LEU A 133 -15.89 -7.70 -4.82
C LEU A 133 -17.37 -7.89 -4.46
N GLN A 134 -17.93 -7.01 -3.61
CA GLN A 134 -19.35 -7.06 -3.26
C GLN A 134 -20.27 -6.71 -4.44
N ARG A 135 -19.89 -5.69 -5.24
CA ARG A 135 -20.67 -5.26 -6.41
C ARG A 135 -20.51 -6.19 -7.60
N ARG A 136 -19.34 -6.79 -7.76
CA ARG A 136 -18.94 -7.64 -8.87
C ARG A 136 -18.22 -8.90 -8.37
N PRO A 137 -18.95 -9.86 -7.74
CA PRO A 137 -18.34 -11.10 -7.24
C PRO A 137 -17.65 -11.94 -8.32
N ASP A 138 -18.06 -11.77 -9.56
CA ASP A 138 -17.48 -12.44 -10.73
C ASP A 138 -16.02 -12.09 -11.00
N ILE A 139 -15.53 -10.94 -10.51
CA ILE A 139 -14.13 -10.56 -10.71
C ILE A 139 -13.16 -11.31 -9.80
N ALA A 140 -13.61 -11.90 -8.68
CA ALA A 140 -12.74 -12.59 -7.73
C ALA A 140 -11.87 -13.66 -8.41
N GLY A 141 -12.45 -14.46 -9.30
CA GLY A 141 -11.74 -15.49 -10.06
C GLY A 141 -10.80 -14.94 -11.16
N ARG A 142 -10.81 -13.63 -11.40
CA ARG A 142 -9.95 -12.94 -12.39
C ARG A 142 -8.84 -12.13 -11.73
N ILE A 143 -8.84 -11.98 -10.41
CA ILE A 143 -7.74 -11.38 -9.66
C ILE A 143 -6.70 -12.48 -9.45
N ALA A 144 -5.50 -12.28 -10.01
CA ALA A 144 -4.41 -13.25 -9.89
C ALA A 144 -3.93 -13.37 -8.44
N ARG A 145 -3.82 -12.23 -7.75
CA ARG A 145 -3.35 -12.13 -6.37
C ARG A 145 -3.64 -10.75 -5.81
N VAL A 146 -3.80 -10.67 -4.50
CA VAL A 146 -3.73 -9.43 -3.74
C VAL A 146 -2.39 -9.39 -3.00
N VAL A 147 -1.62 -8.30 -3.12
CA VAL A 147 -0.43 -8.04 -2.31
C VAL A 147 -0.75 -6.83 -1.45
N THR A 148 -0.89 -7.03 -0.15
CA THR A 148 -1.39 -6.00 0.77
C THR A 148 -0.38 -5.69 1.88
N LEU A 149 -0.06 -4.42 2.05
CA LEU A 149 0.60 -3.94 3.26
C LEU A 149 -0.46 -3.67 4.33
N GLY A 150 -0.31 -4.26 5.48
CA GLY A 150 -1.22 -4.05 6.61
C GLY A 150 -1.17 -5.17 7.63
N GLY A 151 -1.79 -4.95 8.77
CA GLY A 151 -1.81 -5.90 9.86
C GLY A 151 -0.49 -6.01 10.63
N ALA A 152 -0.53 -6.79 11.69
CA ALA A 152 0.61 -7.07 12.55
C ALA A 152 0.44 -8.42 13.25
N TRP A 153 1.54 -9.18 13.45
CA TRP A 153 1.51 -10.32 14.37
C TRP A 153 1.98 -9.96 15.78
N GLY A 154 2.76 -8.90 15.90
CA GLY A 154 3.27 -8.37 17.17
C GLY A 154 2.42 -7.21 17.69
N LEU A 155 3.04 -6.06 17.84
CA LEU A 155 2.38 -4.82 18.26
C LEU A 155 1.71 -4.13 17.06
N GLY A 156 0.51 -3.59 17.30
CA GLY A 156 -0.08 -2.65 16.35
C GLY A 156 0.68 -1.32 16.34
N ASN A 157 0.52 -0.57 15.27
CA ASN A 157 1.07 0.78 15.14
C ASN A 157 0.04 1.88 15.46
N LYS A 158 -1.25 1.54 15.50
CA LYS A 158 -2.33 2.48 15.83
C LYS A 158 -2.97 2.20 17.19
N THR A 159 -3.24 0.95 17.49
CA THR A 159 -3.59 0.49 18.83
C THR A 159 -2.56 -0.52 19.32
N ALA A 160 -2.63 -0.96 20.57
CA ALA A 160 -1.76 -2.01 21.06
C ALA A 160 -1.90 -3.33 20.29
N ALA A 161 -3.01 -3.53 19.59
CA ALA A 161 -3.35 -4.78 18.92
C ALA A 161 -3.41 -4.67 17.38
N ALA A 162 -3.73 -3.49 16.84
CA ALA A 162 -4.08 -3.36 15.43
C ALA A 162 -3.18 -2.36 14.68
N GLU A 163 -2.91 -2.72 13.45
CA GLU A 163 -2.24 -1.89 12.46
C GLU A 163 -3.28 -1.00 11.74
N TRP A 164 -2.82 0.15 11.23
CA TRP A 164 -3.65 1.22 10.69
C TRP A 164 -4.58 0.79 9.55
N ASN A 165 -4.05 0.20 8.48
CA ASN A 165 -4.83 -0.13 7.28
C ASN A 165 -5.95 -1.13 7.57
N ILE A 166 -5.65 -2.13 8.41
CA ILE A 166 -6.67 -3.11 8.81
C ILE A 166 -7.64 -2.50 9.81
N LEU A 167 -7.16 -1.67 10.75
CA LEU A 167 -8.03 -1.02 11.74
C LEU A 167 -8.99 0.00 11.11
N CYS A 168 -8.60 0.64 10.02
CA CYS A 168 -9.45 1.58 9.30
C CYS A 168 -10.72 0.92 8.76
N ASP A 169 -10.64 -0.32 8.26
CA ASP A 169 -11.79 -1.09 7.79
C ASP A 169 -11.58 -2.60 7.98
N PRO A 170 -11.72 -3.11 9.20
CA PRO A 170 -11.53 -4.54 9.46
C PRO A 170 -12.55 -5.42 8.76
N GLU A 171 -13.76 -4.92 8.53
CA GLU A 171 -14.82 -5.61 7.82
C GLU A 171 -14.43 -5.81 6.34
N ALA A 172 -13.87 -4.79 5.69
CA ALA A 172 -13.34 -4.91 4.34
C ALA A 172 -12.17 -5.90 4.28
N ALA A 173 -11.26 -5.85 5.24
CA ALA A 173 -10.16 -6.80 5.33
C ALA A 173 -10.66 -8.25 5.47
N ALA A 174 -11.65 -8.49 6.33
CA ALA A 174 -12.26 -9.81 6.49
C ALA A 174 -12.91 -10.32 5.19
N ILE A 175 -13.55 -9.43 4.42
CA ILE A 175 -14.13 -9.77 3.10
C ILE A 175 -13.03 -10.21 2.15
N VAL A 176 -11.93 -9.47 2.05
CA VAL A 176 -10.83 -9.77 1.12
C VAL A 176 -10.13 -11.08 1.50
N PHE A 177 -9.79 -11.30 2.78
CA PHE A 177 -9.19 -12.55 3.25
C PHE A 177 -10.13 -13.76 3.11
N GLY A 178 -11.44 -13.53 3.08
CA GLY A 178 -12.46 -14.56 2.88
C GLY A 178 -12.85 -14.79 1.42
N ALA A 179 -12.37 -14.00 0.46
CA ALA A 179 -12.82 -14.02 -0.93
C ALA A 179 -12.28 -15.20 -1.77
N GLY A 180 -11.40 -16.03 -1.22
CA GLY A 180 -10.76 -17.14 -1.95
C GLY A 180 -9.73 -16.72 -2.99
N ILE A 181 -9.32 -15.44 -2.99
CA ILE A 181 -8.26 -14.90 -3.82
C ILE A 181 -6.91 -15.18 -3.14
N PRO A 182 -5.84 -15.56 -3.86
CA PRO A 182 -4.52 -15.65 -3.27
C PRO A 182 -4.08 -14.31 -2.67
N VAL A 183 -3.70 -14.27 -1.39
CA VAL A 183 -3.27 -13.05 -0.70
C VAL A 183 -1.82 -13.20 -0.25
N THR A 184 -0.99 -12.20 -0.56
CA THR A 184 0.31 -11.99 0.09
C THR A 184 0.16 -10.83 1.06
N LEU A 185 0.22 -11.12 2.35
CA LEU A 185 0.14 -10.13 3.44
C LEU A 185 1.55 -9.68 3.83
N ILE A 186 1.75 -8.38 3.89
CA ILE A 186 2.99 -7.75 4.37
C ILE A 186 2.66 -7.01 5.68
N PRO A 187 2.74 -7.68 6.84
CA PRO A 187 2.52 -7.03 8.13
C PRO A 187 3.62 -6.02 8.43
N VAL A 188 3.32 -5.00 9.24
CA VAL A 188 4.33 -3.99 9.63
C VAL A 188 5.56 -4.61 10.31
N ASP A 189 5.40 -5.74 10.99
CA ASP A 189 6.52 -6.49 11.56
C ASP A 189 7.46 -7.04 10.48
N GLY A 190 6.90 -7.52 9.37
CA GLY A 190 7.65 -8.01 8.20
C GLY A 190 8.28 -6.87 7.41
N ALA A 191 7.52 -5.78 7.22
CA ALA A 191 7.99 -4.56 6.53
C ALA A 191 9.13 -3.87 7.28
N ALA A 192 9.19 -4.00 8.60
CA ALA A 192 10.26 -3.46 9.44
C ALA A 192 11.67 -4.00 9.08
N GLY A 193 11.75 -5.07 8.28
CA GLY A 193 13.00 -5.61 7.74
C GLY A 193 13.68 -4.70 6.70
N ALA A 194 13.02 -3.64 6.23
CA ALA A 194 13.60 -2.66 5.30
C ALA A 194 13.32 -1.23 5.80
N GLY A 195 14.35 -0.59 6.38
CA GLY A 195 14.27 0.75 6.95
C GLY A 195 14.69 1.84 5.97
N ILE A 196 14.25 3.08 6.21
CA ILE A 196 14.74 4.25 5.50
C ILE A 196 16.09 4.65 6.11
N THR A 197 17.15 4.51 5.33
CA THR A 197 18.51 4.83 5.76
C THR A 197 19.03 6.13 5.13
N PRO A 198 20.01 6.81 5.73
CA PRO A 198 20.65 7.98 5.10
C PRO A 198 21.24 7.65 3.72
N SER A 199 21.74 6.43 3.51
CA SER A 199 22.26 6.00 2.22
C SER A 199 21.17 5.84 1.15
N LEU A 200 19.98 5.38 1.54
CA LEU A 200 18.83 5.31 0.63
C LEU A 200 18.40 6.72 0.18
N ILE A 201 18.30 7.66 1.11
CA ILE A 201 17.95 9.06 0.81
C ILE A 201 19.00 9.67 -0.13
N ALA A 202 20.30 9.53 0.19
CA ALA A 202 21.38 10.01 -0.66
C ALA A 202 21.37 9.36 -2.04
N GLY A 203 21.02 8.06 -2.12
CA GLY A 203 20.83 7.34 -3.38
C GLY A 203 19.73 7.95 -4.24
N ALA A 204 18.58 8.26 -3.64
CA ALA A 204 17.47 8.90 -4.35
C ALA A 204 17.84 10.31 -4.85
N GLU A 205 18.56 11.12 -4.03
CA GLU A 205 19.08 12.42 -4.45
C GLU A 205 20.06 12.32 -5.62
N ALA A 206 20.96 11.35 -5.56
CA ALA A 206 21.98 11.13 -6.59
C ALA A 206 21.39 10.76 -7.95
N LEU A 207 20.15 10.25 -8.01
CA LEU A 207 19.45 10.02 -9.27
C LEU A 207 19.18 11.32 -10.02
N GLY A 208 19.04 12.44 -9.30
CA GLY A 208 18.81 13.76 -9.88
C GLY A 208 17.43 13.94 -10.50
N GLY A 209 17.26 15.06 -11.20
CA GLY A 209 16.00 15.41 -11.84
C GLY A 209 14.84 15.62 -10.87
N PRO A 210 13.66 16.02 -11.37
CA PRO A 210 12.50 16.30 -10.50
C PRO A 210 11.99 15.06 -9.75
N VAL A 211 12.11 13.86 -10.35
CA VAL A 211 11.62 12.61 -9.72
C VAL A 211 12.55 12.16 -8.60
N GLY A 212 13.87 12.17 -8.82
CA GLY A 212 14.83 11.80 -7.78
C GLY A 212 14.78 12.76 -6.58
N ALA A 213 14.69 14.06 -6.85
CA ALA A 213 14.51 15.08 -5.81
C ALA A 213 13.21 14.87 -5.01
N PHE A 214 12.10 14.60 -5.69
CA PHE A 214 10.81 14.33 -5.05
C PHE A 214 10.86 13.05 -4.20
N ALA A 215 11.44 11.97 -4.71
CA ALA A 215 11.59 10.73 -3.95
C ALA A 215 12.45 10.94 -2.68
N ALA A 216 13.54 11.70 -2.78
CA ALA A 216 14.38 12.00 -1.62
C ALA A 216 13.64 12.89 -0.59
N GLU A 217 12.79 13.82 -1.04
CA GLU A 217 11.95 14.63 -0.18
C GLU A 217 10.92 13.78 0.57
N LEU A 218 10.22 12.87 -0.13
CA LEU A 218 9.28 11.92 0.48
C LEU A 218 9.97 11.08 1.57
N LEU A 219 11.13 10.51 1.27
CA LEU A 219 11.92 9.72 2.22
C LEU A 219 12.33 10.54 3.46
N ARG A 220 12.74 11.80 3.29
CA ARG A 220 13.10 12.69 4.41
C ARG A 220 11.89 13.02 5.28
N SER A 221 10.76 13.34 4.66
CA SER A 221 9.50 13.63 5.38
C SER A 221 9.11 12.47 6.29
N LEU A 222 9.16 11.24 5.79
CA LEU A 222 8.86 10.03 6.57
C LEU A 222 9.77 9.89 7.79
N VAL A 223 11.09 10.08 7.62
CA VAL A 223 12.04 9.98 8.75
C VAL A 223 11.81 11.11 9.77
N THR A 224 11.47 12.31 9.33
CA THR A 224 11.26 13.48 10.20
C THR A 224 10.07 13.28 11.15
N THR A 225 9.03 12.60 10.70
CA THR A 225 7.82 12.32 11.49
C THR A 225 7.94 11.09 12.37
N PHE A 226 8.89 10.20 12.07
CA PHE A 226 9.07 8.94 12.80
C PHE A 226 9.52 9.16 14.25
N ARG A 227 8.89 8.43 15.16
CA ARG A 227 9.26 8.39 16.58
C ARG A 227 9.40 6.92 17.00
N PRO A 228 10.64 6.43 17.20
CA PRO A 228 10.86 5.07 17.62
C PRO A 228 10.21 4.82 18.99
N GLY A 229 9.46 3.72 19.08
CA GLY A 229 8.89 3.23 20.34
C GLY A 229 9.89 2.39 21.14
N LEU A 230 9.52 2.05 22.38
CA LEU A 230 10.33 1.16 23.24
C LEU A 230 10.43 -0.26 22.64
N PHE A 231 9.37 -0.71 21.99
CA PHE A 231 9.28 -2.00 21.30
C PHE A 231 8.81 -1.73 19.86
N GLY A 232 9.69 -1.77 18.93
CA GLY A 232 9.36 -1.52 17.53
C GLY A 232 10.62 -1.30 16.71
N PRO A 233 10.49 -0.95 15.44
CA PRO A 233 11.64 -0.70 14.60
C PRO A 233 12.42 0.51 15.11
N SER A 234 13.74 0.41 15.04
CA SER A 234 14.66 1.50 15.43
C SER A 234 14.75 2.61 14.37
N HIS A 235 14.30 2.31 13.14
CA HIS A 235 14.29 3.22 12.01
C HIS A 235 12.88 3.24 11.40
N MET A 236 12.53 4.31 10.68
CA MET A 236 11.30 4.36 9.90
C MET A 236 11.31 3.24 8.86
N PRO A 237 10.38 2.28 8.88
CA PRO A 237 10.25 1.29 7.83
C PRO A 237 9.82 1.94 6.51
N LEU A 238 10.17 1.31 5.39
CA LEU A 238 9.71 1.74 4.08
C LEU A 238 8.20 1.57 3.90
N ASN A 239 7.60 0.60 4.57
CA ASN A 239 6.18 0.23 4.47
C ASN A 239 5.72 0.08 3.01
N ASP A 240 4.92 1.01 2.50
CA ASP A 240 4.16 0.92 1.25
C ASP A 240 4.99 0.61 0.00
N PRO A 241 6.17 1.21 -0.24
CA PRO A 241 7.00 0.85 -1.38
C PRO A 241 7.39 -0.62 -1.47
N VAL A 242 7.34 -1.34 -0.35
CA VAL A 242 7.64 -2.78 -0.30
C VAL A 242 6.58 -3.60 -1.04
N ALA A 243 5.31 -3.17 -1.02
CA ALA A 243 4.22 -3.94 -1.62
C ALA A 243 4.37 -4.11 -3.15
N PRO A 244 4.55 -3.06 -3.97
CA PRO A 244 4.81 -3.24 -5.39
C PRO A 244 6.15 -3.96 -5.67
N LEU A 245 7.19 -3.80 -4.84
CA LEU A 245 8.44 -4.51 -4.99
C LEU A 245 8.28 -6.02 -4.78
N VAL A 246 7.60 -6.45 -3.71
CA VAL A 246 7.30 -7.86 -3.44
C VAL A 246 6.33 -8.44 -4.48
N ALA A 247 5.40 -7.64 -5.00
CA ALA A 247 4.55 -8.06 -6.11
C ALA A 247 5.37 -8.40 -7.36
N ALA A 248 6.40 -7.58 -7.66
CA ALA A 248 7.28 -7.77 -8.81
C ALA A 248 8.30 -8.90 -8.62
N ASP A 249 8.90 -8.98 -7.43
CA ASP A 249 9.92 -9.99 -7.07
C ASP A 249 9.69 -10.52 -5.64
N PRO A 250 8.91 -11.60 -5.46
CA PRO A 250 8.69 -12.21 -4.14
C PRO A 250 9.97 -12.70 -3.45
N THR A 251 11.06 -12.89 -4.19
CA THR A 251 12.34 -13.35 -3.61
C THR A 251 13.06 -12.26 -2.78
N LEU A 252 12.55 -11.03 -2.79
CA LEU A 252 12.97 -9.97 -1.88
C LEU A 252 12.55 -10.24 -0.43
N ALA A 253 11.58 -11.14 -0.24
CA ALA A 253 10.97 -11.42 1.05
C ALA A 253 11.12 -12.89 1.45
N ARG A 254 11.18 -13.12 2.75
CA ARG A 254 10.92 -14.44 3.33
C ARG A 254 9.43 -14.55 3.62
N ILE A 255 8.77 -15.51 2.97
CA ILE A 255 7.33 -15.68 2.97
C ILE A 255 6.97 -17.05 3.51
N VAL A 256 5.93 -17.13 4.33
CA VAL A 256 5.40 -18.40 4.87
C VAL A 256 3.88 -18.43 4.75
N PRO A 257 3.28 -19.61 4.48
CA PRO A 257 1.83 -19.75 4.48
C PRO A 257 1.29 -19.68 5.92
N ALA A 258 0.17 -18.99 6.11
CA ALA A 258 -0.54 -18.94 7.39
C ALA A 258 -2.04 -18.74 7.20
N ARG A 259 -2.80 -19.11 8.22
CA ARG A 259 -4.19 -18.68 8.34
C ARG A 259 -4.21 -17.26 8.91
N VAL A 260 -4.91 -16.35 8.23
CA VAL A 260 -5.10 -14.96 8.64
C VAL A 260 -6.60 -14.71 8.79
N ASP A 261 -7.00 -14.34 9.99
CA ASP A 261 -8.36 -13.87 10.30
C ASP A 261 -8.29 -12.46 10.89
N VAL A 262 -9.38 -11.72 10.81
CA VAL A 262 -9.47 -10.33 11.32
C VAL A 262 -10.44 -10.31 12.49
N GLU A 263 -10.02 -9.73 13.60
CA GLU A 263 -10.86 -9.58 14.80
C GLU A 263 -11.87 -8.44 14.63
N LEU A 264 -13.16 -8.77 14.63
CA LEU A 264 -14.26 -7.84 14.36
C LEU A 264 -15.12 -7.49 15.58
N ALA A 265 -14.95 -8.18 16.71
CA ALA A 265 -15.84 -8.06 17.87
C ALA A 265 -15.15 -7.62 19.17
N GLY A 266 -13.86 -7.90 19.30
CA GLY A 266 -13.11 -7.70 20.55
C GLY A 266 -12.92 -6.22 20.87
N ARG A 267 -13.34 -5.79 22.07
CA ARG A 267 -13.20 -4.40 22.52
C ARG A 267 -11.77 -3.86 22.45
N PHE A 268 -10.77 -4.69 22.75
CA PHE A 268 -9.35 -4.31 22.82
C PHE A 268 -8.52 -4.83 21.64
N THR A 269 -9.08 -5.71 20.84
CA THR A 269 -8.40 -6.40 19.74
C THR A 269 -9.06 -6.16 18.37
N TYR A 270 -10.07 -5.32 18.31
CA TYR A 270 -10.74 -4.95 17.07
C TYR A 270 -9.73 -4.47 16.01
N GLY A 271 -9.84 -5.02 14.80
CA GLY A 271 -8.91 -4.74 13.70
C GLY A 271 -7.57 -5.49 13.79
N ARG A 272 -7.37 -6.37 14.79
CA ARG A 272 -6.18 -7.20 14.84
C ARG A 272 -6.21 -8.27 13.75
N THR A 273 -5.12 -8.44 13.05
CA THR A 273 -4.87 -9.64 12.25
C THR A 273 -4.43 -10.78 13.18
N VAL A 274 -5.20 -11.85 13.19
CA VAL A 274 -4.89 -13.09 13.91
C VAL A 274 -4.18 -14.01 12.94
N ILE A 275 -2.86 -14.10 13.02
CA ILE A 275 -2.03 -14.87 12.10
C ILE A 275 -1.60 -16.17 12.76
N ASP A 276 -2.16 -17.29 12.30
CA ASP A 276 -1.87 -18.62 12.85
C ASP A 276 -0.73 -19.29 12.08
N PHE A 277 0.50 -18.94 12.44
CA PHE A 277 1.69 -19.56 11.88
C PHE A 277 1.88 -21.04 12.29
N ALA A 278 1.24 -21.44 13.36
CA ALA A 278 1.41 -22.79 13.93
C ALA A 278 0.29 -23.77 13.57
N GLY A 279 -0.72 -23.34 12.81
CA GLY A 279 -1.86 -24.16 12.41
C GLY A 279 -2.75 -24.58 13.58
N LYS A 280 -2.79 -23.79 14.66
CA LYS A 280 -3.56 -24.13 15.88
C LYS A 280 -5.06 -24.02 15.71
N SER A 281 -5.53 -23.21 14.75
CA SER A 281 -6.95 -23.10 14.39
C SER A 281 -7.49 -24.37 13.72
N GLY A 282 -6.61 -25.21 13.16
CA GLY A 282 -7.02 -26.34 12.33
C GLY A 282 -7.58 -25.94 10.95
N LEU A 283 -7.62 -24.64 10.63
CA LEU A 283 -8.08 -24.14 9.34
C LEU A 283 -6.91 -24.11 8.34
N PRO A 284 -7.18 -24.29 7.05
CA PRO A 284 -6.14 -24.18 6.02
C PRO A 284 -5.61 -22.74 5.93
N ALA A 285 -4.34 -22.59 5.54
CA ALA A 285 -3.78 -21.29 5.20
C ALA A 285 -4.61 -20.62 4.10
N ASN A 286 -4.84 -19.32 4.24
CA ASN A 286 -5.52 -18.47 3.26
C ASN A 286 -4.66 -17.30 2.78
N ALA A 287 -3.45 -17.17 3.31
CA ALA A 287 -2.52 -16.14 2.91
C ALA A 287 -1.07 -16.64 2.96
N GLU A 288 -0.23 -15.99 2.17
CA GLU A 288 1.23 -15.99 2.28
C GLU A 288 1.65 -14.76 3.08
N VAL A 289 2.39 -14.92 4.16
CA VAL A 289 2.76 -13.84 5.07
C VAL A 289 4.25 -13.55 4.96
N VAL A 290 4.58 -12.29 4.67
CA VAL A 290 5.97 -11.80 4.66
C VAL A 290 6.46 -11.67 6.09
N ILE A 291 7.53 -12.41 6.42
CA ILE A 291 8.12 -12.44 7.77
C ILE A 291 9.52 -11.83 7.85
N GLY A 292 9.98 -11.20 6.76
CA GLY A 292 11.25 -10.48 6.70
C GLY A 292 11.61 -10.11 5.27
N LEU A 293 12.50 -9.17 5.12
CA LEU A 293 12.94 -8.58 3.84
C LEU A 293 14.46 -8.58 3.73
N ASP A 294 14.98 -8.67 2.50
CA ASP A 294 16.37 -8.36 2.18
C ASP A 294 16.49 -6.84 1.92
N GLU A 295 16.84 -6.08 2.97
CA GLU A 295 16.93 -4.63 2.92
C GLU A 295 17.78 -4.11 1.76
N ALA A 296 18.97 -4.69 1.56
CA ALA A 296 19.88 -4.22 0.53
C ALA A 296 19.31 -4.42 -0.89
N ARG A 297 18.61 -5.53 -1.13
CA ARG A 297 17.92 -5.78 -2.40
C ARG A 297 16.70 -4.88 -2.57
N VAL A 298 15.92 -4.67 -1.51
CA VAL A 298 14.76 -3.76 -1.51
C VAL A 298 15.19 -2.33 -1.85
N HIS A 299 16.24 -1.81 -1.19
CA HIS A 299 16.78 -0.47 -1.49
C HIS A 299 17.23 -0.33 -2.94
N ARG A 300 17.94 -1.33 -3.44
CA ARG A 300 18.39 -1.35 -4.85
C ARG A 300 17.23 -1.35 -5.82
N ALA A 301 16.25 -2.23 -5.60
CA ALA A 301 15.08 -2.33 -6.47
C ALA A 301 14.24 -1.04 -6.48
N LEU A 302 14.12 -0.36 -5.31
CA LEU A 302 13.47 0.94 -5.20
C LEU A 302 14.21 2.00 -6.03
N LEU A 303 15.53 2.13 -5.85
CA LEU A 303 16.34 3.11 -6.58
C LEU A 303 16.33 2.83 -8.09
N ASP A 304 16.43 1.56 -8.50
CA ASP A 304 16.38 1.15 -9.91
C ASP A 304 15.01 1.49 -10.55
N ALA A 305 13.90 1.34 -9.80
CA ALA A 305 12.58 1.73 -10.27
C ALA A 305 12.48 3.25 -10.47
N ILE A 306 12.93 4.05 -9.49
CA ILE A 306 12.91 5.52 -9.58
C ILE A 306 13.83 6.01 -10.72
N ALA A 307 15.02 5.42 -10.88
CA ALA A 307 15.97 5.79 -11.93
C ALA A 307 15.38 5.68 -13.34
N ARG A 308 14.43 4.75 -13.57
CA ARG A 308 13.73 4.60 -14.86
C ARG A 308 12.77 5.74 -15.18
N LEU A 309 12.32 6.47 -14.17
CA LEU A 309 11.46 7.64 -14.32
C LEU A 309 12.24 8.94 -14.48
N VAL A 310 13.53 8.93 -14.15
CA VAL A 310 14.45 10.08 -14.39
C VAL A 310 14.86 10.05 -15.85
N LYS A 311 14.27 10.95 -16.64
CA LYS A 311 14.61 11.15 -18.07
C LYS A 311 15.23 12.52 -18.27
#